data_2d813ee5fa895fd4719964a1694f09fe
#
_entry.id   2d813ee5fa895fd4719964a1694f09fe
#
_cell.length_a   1.000
_cell.length_b   1.000
_cell.length_c   1.000
_cell.angle_alpha   90.00
_cell.angle_beta   90.00
_cell.angle_gamma   90.00
#
_symmetry.space_group_name_H-M   'P 1'
#
loop_
_entity.id
_entity.type
_entity.pdbx_description
1 polymer ?
#
loop_
_entity_poly.entity_id
_entity_poly.type
_entity_poly.pdbx_seq_one_letter_code
_entity_poly.pdbx_strand_id
1 'polypeptide(L)'
;MGISVEDAVKELQARETVFVAYSQATKLPYVTCGEETYNDQVWFFAEEETLKEYGKKKLEDKILLMGMRYEKKDFPRMYGLLFSIGVNSVIWNNGADEIEIDLEKIVRKPDLSQMEPAKRPLINPTLQLSGIYFMQELRRPVEKEEHKNLRALEEELIANLKKSHFLVAMERDEENPKKINIPYLKNKEGQIGRAHV
;
A
#
# COMPACT_ATOMS: atom_id res chain seq x y z
N MET A 1 4.80 -21.82 -23.74
CA MET A 1 5.04 -22.31 -22.35
C MET A 1 5.49 -21.08 -21.58
N GLY A 2 4.73 -20.64 -20.56
CA GLY A 2 5.11 -19.49 -19.75
C GLY A 2 6.36 -19.80 -18.90
N ILE A 3 7.07 -18.78 -18.43
CA ILE A 3 8.22 -18.96 -17.54
C ILE A 3 7.77 -19.48 -16.17
N SER A 4 8.66 -20.17 -15.44
CA SER A 4 8.37 -20.61 -14.08
C SER A 4 8.41 -19.45 -13.09
N VAL A 5 7.78 -19.60 -11.91
CA VAL A 5 7.86 -18.58 -10.83
C VAL A 5 9.31 -18.35 -10.42
N GLU A 6 10.13 -19.40 -10.34
CA GLU A 6 11.55 -19.30 -10.00
C GLU A 6 12.35 -18.50 -11.04
N ASP A 7 12.04 -18.66 -12.31
CA ASP A 7 12.71 -17.90 -13.38
C ASP A 7 12.22 -16.45 -13.40
N ALA A 8 10.93 -16.23 -13.15
CA ALA A 8 10.38 -14.87 -12.99
C ALA A 8 11.02 -14.11 -11.81
N VAL A 9 11.26 -14.79 -10.67
CA VAL A 9 12.00 -14.20 -9.53
C VAL A 9 13.41 -13.82 -9.94
N LYS A 10 14.14 -14.72 -10.62
CA LYS A 10 15.52 -14.43 -11.08
C LYS A 10 15.54 -13.26 -12.07
N GLU A 11 14.60 -13.26 -13.01
CA GLU A 11 14.46 -12.17 -13.98
C GLU A 11 14.24 -10.83 -13.28
N LEU A 12 13.26 -10.75 -12.38
CA LEU A 12 12.96 -9.54 -11.62
C LEU A 12 14.15 -9.06 -10.77
N GLN A 13 14.85 -9.98 -10.09
CA GLN A 13 16.03 -9.65 -9.26
C GLN A 13 17.23 -9.20 -10.09
N ALA A 14 17.34 -9.66 -11.34
CA ALA A 14 18.40 -9.26 -12.25
C ALA A 14 18.19 -7.88 -12.88
N ARG A 15 16.96 -7.33 -12.83
CA ARG A 15 16.64 -6.02 -13.44
C ARG A 15 17.37 -4.87 -12.76
N GLU A 16 17.86 -3.93 -13.55
CA GLU A 16 18.38 -2.66 -13.08
C GLU A 16 17.28 -1.62 -12.88
N THR A 17 16.14 -1.83 -13.56
CA THR A 17 14.98 -0.94 -13.52
C THR A 17 13.72 -1.75 -13.59
N VAL A 18 12.71 -1.35 -12.82
CA VAL A 18 11.33 -1.84 -12.91
C VAL A 18 10.36 -0.67 -12.91
N PHE A 19 9.19 -0.89 -13.50
CA PHE A 19 8.10 0.07 -13.50
C PHE A 19 6.96 -0.47 -12.66
N VAL A 20 6.32 0.37 -11.85
CA VAL A 20 5.26 -0.01 -10.93
C VAL A 20 4.04 0.84 -11.19
N ALA A 21 2.87 0.21 -11.27
CA ALA A 21 1.60 0.92 -11.37
C ALA A 21 1.24 1.57 -10.03
N TYR A 22 0.98 2.87 -10.06
CA TYR A 22 0.53 3.66 -8.91
C TYR A 22 -0.86 4.21 -9.14
N SER A 23 -1.67 4.22 -8.10
CA SER A 23 -2.98 4.87 -8.13
C SER A 23 -2.81 6.40 -8.06
N GLN A 24 -3.44 7.13 -8.98
CA GLN A 24 -3.49 8.58 -8.88
C GLN A 24 -4.31 9.06 -7.68
N ALA A 25 -5.24 8.24 -7.21
CA ALA A 25 -6.10 8.55 -6.08
C ALA A 25 -5.34 8.56 -4.75
N THR A 26 -4.52 7.54 -4.50
CA THR A 26 -3.82 7.33 -3.23
C THR A 26 -2.38 7.80 -3.23
N LYS A 27 -1.76 7.97 -4.42
CA LYS A 27 -0.32 8.19 -4.61
C LYS A 27 0.54 7.04 -4.04
N LEU A 28 -0.05 5.87 -3.89
CA LEU A 28 0.57 4.62 -3.47
C LEU A 28 0.53 3.60 -4.62
N PRO A 29 1.28 2.48 -4.53
CA PRO A 29 1.12 1.39 -5.48
C PRO A 29 -0.35 1.02 -5.65
N TYR A 30 -0.76 0.79 -6.89
CA TYR A 30 -2.12 0.35 -7.18
C TYR A 30 -2.29 -1.09 -6.76
N VAL A 31 -3.15 -1.33 -5.78
CA VAL A 31 -3.38 -2.66 -5.20
C VAL A 31 -4.64 -3.27 -5.80
N THR A 32 -4.54 -4.55 -6.16
CA THR A 32 -5.66 -5.37 -6.61
C THR A 32 -5.71 -6.66 -5.80
N CYS A 33 -6.91 -7.22 -5.61
CA CYS A 33 -7.07 -8.55 -5.04
C CYS A 33 -7.06 -9.59 -6.17
N GLY A 34 -6.29 -10.65 -6.00
CA GLY A 34 -6.28 -11.79 -6.93
C GLY A 34 -7.59 -12.56 -6.86
N GLU A 35 -8.18 -12.87 -8.02
CA GLU A 35 -9.49 -13.54 -8.08
C GLU A 35 -9.46 -14.97 -7.55
N GLU A 36 -8.36 -15.69 -7.78
CA GLU A 36 -8.20 -17.09 -7.37
C GLU A 36 -7.43 -17.24 -6.07
N THR A 37 -6.40 -16.43 -5.88
CA THR A 37 -5.48 -16.53 -4.73
C THR A 37 -5.91 -15.68 -3.54
N TYR A 38 -6.78 -14.69 -3.77
CA TYR A 38 -7.16 -13.66 -2.79
C TYR A 38 -5.96 -12.89 -2.21
N ASN A 39 -4.83 -12.91 -2.94
CA ASN A 39 -3.66 -12.15 -2.56
C ASN A 39 -3.82 -10.68 -2.91
N ASP A 40 -3.26 -9.84 -2.05
CA ASP A 40 -3.17 -8.40 -2.28
C ASP A 40 -1.94 -8.10 -3.14
N GLN A 41 -2.20 -7.70 -4.38
CA GLN A 41 -1.23 -7.70 -5.47
C GLN A 41 -0.88 -6.29 -5.93
N VAL A 42 0.38 -6.10 -6.30
CA VAL A 42 0.87 -4.90 -6.99
C VAL A 42 1.50 -5.30 -8.32
N TRP A 43 1.29 -4.49 -9.35
CA TRP A 43 1.74 -4.77 -10.72
C TRP A 43 3.11 -4.15 -10.99
N PHE A 44 4.06 -5.00 -11.34
CA PHE A 44 5.41 -4.64 -11.78
C PHE A 44 5.59 -4.97 -13.25
N PHE A 45 6.29 -4.10 -13.97
CA PHE A 45 6.50 -4.22 -15.41
C PHE A 45 7.99 -4.13 -15.73
N ALA A 46 8.42 -4.95 -16.68
CA ALA A 46 9.77 -4.91 -17.21
C ALA A 46 10.02 -3.63 -18.03
N GLU A 47 8.98 -3.17 -18.75
CA GLU A 47 9.08 -2.06 -19.70
C GLU A 47 7.96 -1.03 -19.45
N GLU A 48 8.27 0.23 -19.74
CA GLU A 48 7.33 1.35 -19.56
C GLU A 48 6.11 1.24 -20.50
N GLU A 49 6.33 0.74 -21.68
CA GLU A 49 5.28 0.54 -22.69
C GLU A 49 4.20 -0.42 -22.20
N THR A 50 4.60 -1.53 -21.59
CA THR A 50 3.68 -2.53 -21.03
C THR A 50 2.85 -1.94 -19.87
N LEU A 51 3.49 -1.11 -19.04
CA LEU A 51 2.77 -0.36 -18.02
C LEU A 51 1.76 0.63 -18.62
N LYS A 52 2.12 1.34 -19.69
CA LYS A 52 1.21 2.26 -20.39
C LYS A 52 -0.01 1.54 -20.98
N GLU A 53 0.20 0.36 -21.55
CA GLU A 53 -0.89 -0.48 -22.09
C GLU A 53 -1.82 -0.95 -20.96
N TYR A 54 -1.25 -1.41 -19.85
CA TYR A 54 -2.03 -1.74 -18.66
C TYR A 54 -2.83 -0.55 -18.16
N GLY A 55 -2.22 0.64 -18.09
CA GLY A 55 -2.91 1.86 -17.69
C GLY A 55 -4.06 2.25 -18.61
N LYS A 56 -3.92 2.06 -19.93
CA LYS A 56 -5.00 2.28 -20.90
C LYS A 56 -6.18 1.34 -20.66
N LYS A 57 -5.92 0.04 -20.42
CA LYS A 57 -6.97 -0.93 -20.09
C LYS A 57 -7.71 -0.54 -18.81
N LYS A 58 -6.99 -0.11 -17.76
CA LYS A 58 -7.59 0.32 -16.49
C LYS A 58 -8.38 1.62 -16.62
N LEU A 59 -8.01 2.48 -17.56
CA LEU A 59 -8.77 3.71 -17.85
C LEU A 59 -10.17 3.43 -18.39
N GLU A 60 -10.40 2.32 -19.07
CA GLU A 60 -11.74 1.87 -19.50
C GLU A 60 -12.67 1.70 -18.29
N ASP A 61 -12.14 1.18 -17.18
CA ASP A 61 -12.82 1.06 -15.88
C ASP A 61 -12.81 2.37 -15.07
N LYS A 62 -12.37 3.49 -15.66
CA LYS A 62 -12.19 4.79 -14.97
C LYS A 62 -11.19 4.72 -13.81
N ILE A 63 -10.21 3.82 -13.87
CA ILE A 63 -9.11 3.72 -12.92
C ILE A 63 -7.92 4.49 -13.47
N LEU A 64 -7.57 5.57 -12.78
CA LEU A 64 -6.47 6.45 -13.20
C LEU A 64 -5.17 5.99 -12.55
N LEU A 65 -4.24 5.51 -13.40
CA LEU A 65 -2.92 5.07 -12.97
C LEU A 65 -1.83 6.04 -13.41
N MET A 66 -0.70 5.97 -12.72
CA MET A 66 0.56 6.60 -13.09
C MET A 66 1.67 5.57 -12.98
N GLY A 67 2.68 5.69 -13.84
CA GLY A 67 3.86 4.84 -13.79
C GLY A 67 4.92 5.43 -12.85
N MET A 68 5.50 4.59 -12.02
CA MET A 68 6.67 4.94 -11.21
C MET A 68 7.84 4.05 -11.63
N ARG A 69 8.95 4.68 -12.01
CA ARG A 69 10.20 4.00 -12.32
C ARG A 69 11.02 3.84 -11.05
N TYR A 70 11.50 2.63 -10.80
CA TYR A 70 12.43 2.32 -9.72
C TYR A 70 13.74 1.81 -10.28
N GLU A 71 14.85 2.34 -9.78
CA GLU A 71 16.16 1.80 -10.03
C GLU A 71 16.51 0.77 -8.94
N LYS A 72 17.40 -0.16 -9.23
CA LYS A 72 17.78 -1.27 -8.33
C LYS A 72 18.15 -0.82 -6.92
N LYS A 73 18.81 0.33 -6.79
CA LYS A 73 19.16 0.93 -5.49
C LYS A 73 17.94 1.25 -4.60
N ASP A 74 16.77 1.48 -5.22
CA ASP A 74 15.53 1.86 -4.55
C ASP A 74 14.63 0.65 -4.23
N PHE A 75 14.95 -0.54 -4.74
CA PHE A 75 14.17 -1.76 -4.53
C PHE A 75 13.96 -2.10 -3.06
N PRO A 76 14.97 -2.03 -2.16
CA PRO A 76 14.75 -2.33 -0.75
C PRO A 76 13.70 -1.42 -0.10
N ARG A 77 13.69 -0.14 -0.46
CA ARG A 77 12.69 0.82 0.02
C ARG A 77 11.30 0.52 -0.52
N MET A 78 11.22 0.19 -1.81
CA MET A 78 9.97 -0.18 -2.48
C MET A 78 9.36 -1.44 -1.84
N TYR A 79 10.13 -2.50 -1.65
CA TYR A 79 9.65 -3.73 -1.01
C TYR A 79 9.26 -3.49 0.46
N GLY A 80 10.01 -2.66 1.18
CA GLY A 80 9.65 -2.23 2.54
C GLY A 80 8.29 -1.53 2.59
N LEU A 81 7.99 -0.68 1.60
CA LEU A 81 6.68 -0.05 1.46
C LEU A 81 5.59 -1.11 1.24
N LEU A 82 5.78 -2.08 0.35
CA LEU A 82 4.79 -3.12 0.07
C LEU A 82 4.43 -3.92 1.33
N PHE A 83 5.42 -4.33 2.13
CA PHE A 83 5.15 -4.99 3.42
C PHE A 83 4.39 -4.08 4.39
N SER A 84 4.73 -2.79 4.43
CA SER A 84 4.10 -1.86 5.38
C SER A 84 2.63 -1.59 5.06
N ILE A 85 2.24 -1.65 3.78
CA ILE A 85 0.87 -1.45 3.33
C ILE A 85 0.06 -2.76 3.22
N GLY A 86 0.67 -3.90 3.54
CA GLY A 86 -0.02 -5.19 3.61
C GLY A 86 -0.05 -6.01 2.32
N VAL A 87 0.65 -5.57 1.27
CA VAL A 87 0.79 -6.34 0.01
C VAL A 87 1.58 -7.61 0.26
N ASN A 88 1.12 -8.73 -0.28
CA ASN A 88 1.74 -10.03 -0.11
C ASN A 88 2.21 -10.68 -1.41
N SER A 89 1.81 -10.15 -2.58
CA SER A 89 2.27 -10.64 -3.87
C SER A 89 2.52 -9.53 -4.89
N VAL A 90 3.28 -9.88 -5.92
CA VAL A 90 3.59 -9.03 -7.07
C VAL A 90 3.16 -9.75 -8.33
N ILE A 91 2.46 -9.07 -9.22
CA ILE A 91 2.29 -9.53 -10.59
C ILE A 91 3.45 -9.00 -11.41
N TRP A 92 4.34 -9.88 -11.83
CA TRP A 92 5.43 -9.58 -12.74
C TRP A 92 4.96 -9.72 -14.18
N ASN A 93 4.93 -8.59 -14.88
CA ASN A 93 4.62 -8.55 -16.30
C ASN A 93 5.90 -8.19 -17.08
N ASN A 94 6.46 -9.17 -17.79
CA ASN A 94 7.66 -9.01 -18.60
C ASN A 94 7.38 -8.68 -20.07
N GLY A 95 6.11 -8.46 -20.41
CA GLY A 95 5.65 -8.20 -21.77
C GLY A 95 5.18 -9.45 -22.53
N ALA A 96 5.65 -10.65 -22.14
CA ALA A 96 5.23 -11.93 -22.71
C ALA A 96 4.31 -12.72 -21.75
N ASP A 97 4.64 -12.67 -20.46
CA ASP A 97 3.96 -13.42 -19.41
C ASP A 97 3.57 -12.49 -18.25
N GLU A 98 2.48 -12.83 -17.56
CA GLU A 98 2.05 -12.22 -16.30
C GLU A 98 2.07 -13.30 -15.22
N ILE A 99 2.95 -13.14 -14.22
CA ILE A 99 3.21 -14.16 -13.23
C ILE A 99 3.05 -13.59 -11.84
N GLU A 100 2.20 -14.21 -11.04
CA GLU A 100 2.08 -13.91 -9.63
C GLU A 100 3.26 -14.51 -8.85
N ILE A 101 3.92 -13.67 -8.05
CA ILE A 101 5.06 -14.03 -7.22
C ILE A 101 4.80 -13.57 -5.78
N ASP A 102 4.83 -14.49 -4.83
CA ASP A 102 4.79 -14.12 -3.42
C ASP A 102 5.94 -13.16 -3.08
N LEU A 103 5.63 -12.07 -2.40
CA LEU A 103 6.63 -11.04 -2.08
C LEU A 103 7.81 -11.61 -1.28
N GLU A 104 7.56 -12.61 -0.41
CA GLU A 104 8.60 -13.26 0.39
C GLU A 104 9.56 -14.15 -0.44
N LYS A 105 9.20 -14.51 -1.68
CA LYS A 105 10.12 -15.17 -2.64
C LYS A 105 11.07 -14.19 -3.30
N ILE A 106 10.69 -12.91 -3.39
CA ILE A 106 11.52 -11.85 -3.98
C ILE A 106 12.48 -11.28 -2.94
N VAL A 107 11.98 -11.02 -1.74
CA VAL A 107 12.72 -10.34 -0.68
C VAL A 107 12.27 -10.83 0.70
N ARG A 108 13.25 -10.99 1.59
CA ARG A 108 12.97 -11.39 2.96
C ARG A 108 12.26 -10.27 3.73
N LYS A 109 11.15 -10.61 4.37
CA LYS A 109 10.45 -9.68 5.25
C LYS A 109 11.37 -9.17 6.37
N PRO A 110 11.39 -7.86 6.65
CA PRO A 110 12.20 -7.31 7.73
C PRO A 110 11.82 -7.91 9.09
N ASP A 111 12.81 -8.45 9.80
CA ASP A 111 12.61 -8.91 11.18
C ASP A 111 12.75 -7.75 12.16
N LEU A 112 11.61 -7.22 12.59
CA LEU A 112 11.55 -6.13 13.57
C LEU A 112 11.70 -6.62 15.01
N SER A 113 11.72 -7.93 15.26
CA SER A 113 11.79 -8.49 16.62
C SER A 113 13.11 -8.16 17.32
N GLN A 114 14.19 -8.02 16.53
CA GLN A 114 15.53 -7.67 17.01
C GLN A 114 15.72 -6.19 17.35
N MET A 115 14.76 -5.34 16.97
CA MET A 115 14.81 -3.92 17.29
C MET A 115 14.33 -3.68 18.72
N GLU A 116 14.96 -2.71 19.39
CA GLU A 116 14.50 -2.20 20.69
C GLU A 116 13.02 -1.76 20.58
N PRO A 117 12.14 -2.14 21.53
CA PRO A 117 10.71 -1.87 21.43
C PRO A 117 10.36 -0.41 21.15
N ALA A 118 11.11 0.54 21.76
CA ALA A 118 10.89 1.97 21.57
C ALA A 118 11.25 2.49 20.16
N LYS A 119 12.03 1.72 19.41
CA LYS A 119 12.49 2.07 18.05
C LYS A 119 11.75 1.29 16.96
N ARG A 120 10.91 0.33 17.34
CA ARG A 120 10.13 -0.43 16.37
C ARG A 120 9.11 0.47 15.70
N PRO A 121 9.07 0.51 14.35
CA PRO A 121 8.01 1.23 13.67
C PRO A 121 6.65 0.62 14.01
N LEU A 122 5.69 1.45 14.33
CA LEU A 122 4.30 1.02 14.47
C LEU A 122 3.69 0.97 13.06
N ILE A 123 3.38 -0.22 12.61
CA ILE A 123 2.75 -0.45 11.30
C ILE A 123 1.40 -1.12 11.49
N ASN A 124 0.42 -0.72 10.67
CA ASN A 124 -0.92 -1.30 10.64
C ASN A 124 -1.24 -1.76 9.20
N PRO A 125 -0.64 -2.86 8.71
CA PRO A 125 -0.75 -3.25 7.30
C PRO A 125 -2.19 -3.43 6.84
N THR A 126 -3.02 -4.10 7.65
CA THR A 126 -4.44 -4.34 7.34
C THR A 126 -5.24 -3.03 7.25
N LEU A 127 -4.95 -2.06 8.14
CA LEU A 127 -5.59 -0.74 8.07
C LEU A 127 -5.16 0.01 6.81
N GLN A 128 -3.85 0.01 6.50
CA GLN A 128 -3.33 0.66 5.30
C GLN A 128 -3.95 0.07 4.04
N LEU A 129 -4.03 -1.25 3.96
CA LEU A 129 -4.59 -1.97 2.83
C LEU A 129 -6.06 -1.65 2.62
N SER A 130 -6.90 -1.78 3.67
CA SER A 130 -8.32 -1.43 3.58
C SER A 130 -8.54 0.04 3.25
N GLY A 131 -7.66 0.94 3.74
CA GLY A 131 -7.67 2.36 3.36
C GLY A 131 -7.35 2.57 1.89
N ILE A 132 -6.38 1.84 1.33
CA ILE A 132 -6.02 1.90 -0.09
C ILE A 132 -7.21 1.47 -0.96
N TYR A 133 -7.81 0.32 -0.69
CA TYR A 133 -8.97 -0.17 -1.44
C TYR A 133 -10.13 0.81 -1.39
N PHE A 134 -10.49 1.27 -0.19
CA PHE A 134 -11.56 2.25 -0.02
C PHE A 134 -11.30 3.54 -0.80
N MET A 135 -10.09 4.10 -0.70
CA MET A 135 -9.74 5.35 -1.38
C MET A 135 -9.59 5.18 -2.90
N GLN A 136 -9.12 4.04 -3.38
CA GLN A 136 -9.07 3.73 -4.81
C GLN A 136 -10.48 3.74 -5.41
N GLU A 137 -11.45 3.12 -4.73
CA GLU A 137 -12.83 3.09 -5.21
C GLU A 137 -13.56 4.42 -4.99
N LEU A 138 -13.44 5.04 -3.82
CA LEU A 138 -14.10 6.32 -3.51
C LEU A 138 -13.73 7.44 -4.49
N ARG A 139 -12.47 7.45 -4.95
CA ARG A 139 -11.96 8.48 -5.86
C ARG A 139 -11.98 8.08 -7.33
N ARG A 140 -12.57 6.96 -7.67
CA ARG A 140 -12.81 6.59 -9.06
C ARG A 140 -13.79 7.61 -9.67
N PRO A 141 -13.52 8.23 -10.84
CA PRO A 141 -14.34 9.28 -11.42
C PRO A 141 -15.57 8.69 -12.12
N VAL A 142 -16.52 8.22 -11.34
CA VAL A 142 -17.77 7.61 -11.76
C VAL A 142 -18.93 8.18 -10.94
N GLU A 143 -20.16 7.98 -11.41
CA GLU A 143 -21.36 8.34 -10.66
C GLU A 143 -21.48 7.47 -9.40
N LYS A 144 -22.21 7.97 -8.41
CA LYS A 144 -22.28 7.33 -7.08
C LYS A 144 -22.77 5.87 -7.14
N GLU A 145 -23.70 5.59 -8.04
CA GLU A 145 -24.30 4.27 -8.23
C GLU A 145 -23.37 3.28 -8.93
N GLU A 146 -22.32 3.78 -9.59
CA GLU A 146 -21.34 2.97 -10.30
C GLU A 146 -20.18 2.51 -9.41
N HIS A 147 -20.09 3.00 -8.17
CA HIS A 147 -19.07 2.53 -7.22
C HIS A 147 -19.34 1.08 -6.81
N LYS A 148 -18.31 0.26 -6.96
CA LYS A 148 -18.38 -1.17 -6.60
C LYS A 148 -18.04 -1.35 -5.12
N ASN A 149 -18.95 -1.96 -4.37
CA ASN A 149 -18.73 -2.38 -2.97
C ASN A 149 -18.25 -1.27 -2.01
N LEU A 150 -18.44 0.01 -2.34
CA LEU A 150 -17.90 1.13 -1.56
C LEU A 150 -18.28 1.03 -0.07
N ARG A 151 -19.53 0.65 0.22
CA ARG A 151 -20.00 0.48 1.60
C ARG A 151 -19.27 -0.65 2.34
N ALA A 152 -19.06 -1.79 1.69
CA ALA A 152 -18.34 -2.92 2.29
C ALA A 152 -16.87 -2.54 2.57
N LEU A 153 -16.23 -1.81 1.66
CA LEU A 153 -14.87 -1.29 1.84
C LEU A 153 -14.80 -0.29 3.01
N GLU A 154 -15.81 0.56 3.19
CA GLU A 154 -15.89 1.49 4.33
C GLU A 154 -16.07 0.73 5.65
N GLU A 155 -16.96 -0.24 5.70
CA GLU A 155 -17.20 -1.08 6.88
C GLU A 155 -15.93 -1.84 7.28
N GLU A 156 -15.19 -2.38 6.31
CA GLU A 156 -13.91 -3.05 6.53
C GLU A 156 -12.84 -2.09 7.06
N LEU A 157 -12.72 -0.91 6.45
CA LEU A 157 -11.80 0.14 6.91
C LEU A 157 -12.07 0.53 8.37
N ILE A 158 -13.34 0.74 8.73
CA ILE A 158 -13.74 1.08 10.10
C ILE A 158 -13.41 -0.07 11.07
N ALA A 159 -13.66 -1.33 10.66
CA ALA A 159 -13.34 -2.49 11.48
C ALA A 159 -11.82 -2.60 11.75
N ASN A 160 -10.99 -2.36 10.73
CA ASN A 160 -9.54 -2.39 10.84
C ASN A 160 -9.01 -1.19 11.64
N LEU A 161 -9.60 0.00 11.50
CA LEU A 161 -9.28 1.17 12.31
C LEU A 161 -9.46 0.88 13.81
N LYS A 162 -10.55 0.24 14.20
CA LYS A 162 -10.83 -0.12 15.60
C LYS A 162 -9.84 -1.13 16.18
N LYS A 163 -9.22 -1.97 15.36
CA LYS A 163 -8.23 -2.97 15.76
C LYS A 163 -6.79 -2.45 15.71
N SER A 164 -6.57 -1.30 15.12
CA SER A 164 -5.24 -0.76 14.88
C SER A 164 -4.67 -0.08 16.12
N HIS A 165 -3.35 0.00 16.16
CA HIS A 165 -2.60 0.65 17.22
C HIS A 165 -2.08 2.01 16.73
N PHE A 166 -2.11 3.00 17.61
CA PHE A 166 -1.67 4.35 17.28
C PHE A 166 -0.74 4.87 18.37
N LEU A 167 0.23 5.70 17.97
CA LEU A 167 1.03 6.47 18.91
C LEU A 167 0.26 7.75 19.26
N VAL A 168 0.08 7.97 20.56
CA VAL A 168 -0.55 9.18 21.07
C VAL A 168 0.49 9.97 21.84
N ALA A 169 0.67 11.24 21.47
CA ALA A 169 1.52 12.14 22.23
C ALA A 169 0.90 12.36 23.61
N MET A 170 1.71 12.21 24.67
CA MET A 170 1.27 12.39 26.05
C MET A 170 2.28 13.20 26.83
N GLU A 171 1.78 14.09 27.68
CA GLU A 171 2.57 14.82 28.66
C GLU A 171 2.23 14.29 30.06
N ARG A 172 3.24 14.05 30.86
CA ARG A 172 3.06 13.74 32.28
C ARG A 172 2.93 15.05 33.06
N ASP A 173 1.97 15.08 33.96
CA ASP A 173 1.82 16.19 34.90
C ASP A 173 3.02 16.15 35.87
N GLU A 174 3.75 17.25 36.01
CA GLU A 174 4.94 17.31 36.86
C GLU A 174 4.61 17.15 38.35
N GLU A 175 3.44 17.62 38.80
CA GLU A 175 2.99 17.56 40.18
C GLU A 175 2.32 16.20 40.50
N ASN A 176 1.72 15.56 39.49
CA ASN A 176 1.05 14.28 39.65
C ASN A 176 1.41 13.29 38.51
N PRO A 177 2.45 12.46 38.68
CA PRO A 177 2.91 11.53 37.65
C PRO A 177 1.88 10.48 37.19
N LYS A 178 0.80 10.31 37.91
CA LYS A 178 -0.31 9.42 37.53
C LYS A 178 -1.30 10.10 36.59
N LYS A 179 -1.26 11.42 36.49
CA LYS A 179 -2.12 12.18 35.59
C LYS A 179 -1.42 12.35 34.25
N ILE A 180 -2.09 11.89 33.20
CA ILE A 180 -1.63 11.97 31.82
C ILE A 180 -2.48 13.01 31.11
N ASN A 181 -1.83 13.99 30.51
CA ASN A 181 -2.46 14.98 29.63
C ASN A 181 -2.18 14.59 28.18
N ILE A 182 -3.22 14.53 27.37
CA ILE A 182 -3.08 14.33 25.93
C ILE A 182 -3.13 15.73 25.29
N PRO A 183 -1.98 16.26 24.80
CA PRO A 183 -1.97 17.54 24.13
C PRO A 183 -2.78 17.45 22.83
N TYR A 184 -3.55 18.48 22.56
CA TYR A 184 -4.26 18.63 21.30
C TYR A 184 -3.91 19.96 20.66
N LEU A 185 -3.79 19.96 19.34
CA LEU A 185 -3.52 21.18 18.59
C LEU A 185 -4.78 22.03 18.51
N LYS A 186 -4.71 23.27 18.98
CA LYS A 186 -5.75 24.28 18.76
C LYS A 186 -5.34 25.16 17.58
N ASN A 187 -6.30 25.53 16.75
CA ASN A 187 -6.10 26.61 15.78
C ASN A 187 -6.05 27.95 16.52
N LYS A 188 -5.78 29.05 15.77
CA LYS A 188 -5.72 30.40 16.33
C LYS A 188 -7.03 30.87 17.02
N GLU A 189 -8.14 30.21 16.71
CA GLU A 189 -9.47 30.49 17.27
C GLU A 189 -9.81 29.61 18.48
N GLY A 190 -8.86 28.78 18.94
CA GLY A 190 -9.04 27.89 20.08
C GLY A 190 -9.81 26.60 19.78
N GLN A 191 -10.16 26.36 18.53
CA GLN A 191 -10.85 25.13 18.12
C GLN A 191 -9.86 23.98 18.01
N ILE A 192 -10.29 22.78 18.37
CA ILE A 192 -9.49 21.56 18.18
C ILE A 192 -9.38 21.32 16.68
N GLY A 193 -8.15 21.37 16.15
CA GLY A 193 -7.88 21.07 14.75
C GLY A 193 -8.32 19.67 14.41
N ARG A 194 -9.13 19.49 13.37
CA ARG A 194 -9.27 18.17 12.74
C ARG A 194 -7.91 17.84 12.13
N ALA A 195 -7.31 16.73 12.56
CA ALA A 195 -6.17 16.20 11.86
C ALA A 195 -6.61 15.92 10.42
N HIS A 196 -6.11 16.68 9.46
CA HIS A 196 -6.21 16.31 8.07
C HIS A 196 -5.20 15.16 7.85
N VAL A 197 -5.72 13.97 7.76
CA VAL A 197 -4.99 12.80 7.29
C VAL A 197 -4.87 12.88 5.76
#